data_ed5d8631280344ffad38d77c9cc4f96e
#
_entry.id   ed5d8631280344ffad38d77c9cc4f96e
#
_cell.length_a   1.000
_cell.length_b   1.000
_cell.length_c   1.000
_cell.angle_alpha   90.00
_cell.angle_beta   90.00
_cell.angle_gamma   90.00
#
_symmetry.space_group_name_H-M   'P 1'
#
loop_
_entity.id
_entity.type
_entity.pdbx_description
1 polymer ?
#
loop_
_entity_poly.entity_id
_entity_poly.type
_entity_poly.pdbx_seq_one_letter_code
_entity_poly.pdbx_strand_id
1 'polypeptide(L)'
;MGTKINEVRSLFEAPRHYLERRRFNIDIRVETVQYFLRNREFNKILDVGCGDGSASIPLLNAQRKLTLLDLSSSMLSIAESKVPPALADNVQAINQDFLTANLELRSFDLIICLGLLAHVDSPKAVIDKIAQLLCPNGIVIMQSTDARGFLSRLGVSYRRVLETLGRMKYRYTLTTANQIVEMFAHCGLGLAEIYRYSLLPLPGIDRIFSQRALYSYVRFAHGSAPNNYNTWHGKECIYLFTPTRPAQSADN
;
A
#
# COMPACT_ATOMS: atom_id res chain seq x y z
N MET A 1 6.89 -21.02 6.69
CA MET A 1 7.12 -19.76 5.98
C MET A 1 7.01 -19.89 4.45
N GLY A 2 7.49 -20.95 3.82
CA GLY A 2 7.49 -21.12 2.36
C GLY A 2 6.13 -21.21 1.65
N THR A 3 5.08 -21.67 2.30
CA THR A 3 3.75 -21.90 1.69
C THR A 3 3.03 -20.60 1.34
N LYS A 4 2.97 -19.63 2.25
CA LYS A 4 2.24 -18.37 2.01
C LYS A 4 2.91 -17.50 0.94
N ILE A 5 4.24 -17.42 0.93
CA ILE A 5 5.00 -16.67 -0.07
C ILE A 5 4.74 -17.23 -1.47
N ASN A 6 4.72 -18.57 -1.64
CA ASN A 6 4.45 -19.22 -2.91
C ASN A 6 2.99 -19.00 -3.36
N GLU A 7 2.04 -19.01 -2.42
CA GLU A 7 0.63 -18.72 -2.70
C GLU A 7 0.43 -17.26 -3.13
N VAL A 8 1.08 -16.30 -2.46
CA VAL A 8 1.07 -14.88 -2.87
C VAL A 8 1.66 -14.72 -4.26
N ARG A 9 2.82 -15.33 -4.52
CA ARG A 9 3.45 -15.28 -5.85
C ARG A 9 2.50 -15.79 -6.93
N SER A 10 1.86 -16.94 -6.73
CA SER A 10 0.94 -17.55 -7.70
C SER A 10 -0.31 -16.69 -7.98
N LEU A 11 -0.78 -15.91 -7.00
CA LEU A 11 -1.92 -14.99 -7.19
C LEU A 11 -1.62 -13.86 -8.18
N PHE A 12 -0.34 -13.45 -8.28
CA PHE A 12 0.09 -12.34 -9.12
C PHE A 12 0.83 -12.79 -10.40
N GLU A 13 0.88 -14.09 -10.69
CA GLU A 13 1.43 -14.62 -11.95
C GLU A 13 0.57 -14.31 -13.18
N ALA A 14 -0.71 -13.97 -13.00
CA ALA A 14 -1.62 -13.50 -14.04
C ALA A 14 -1.94 -12.00 -13.87
N PRO A 15 -0.95 -11.09 -13.99
CA PRO A 15 -1.07 -9.69 -13.58
C PRO A 15 -2.12 -8.92 -14.38
N ARG A 16 -2.31 -9.21 -15.67
CA ARG A 16 -3.29 -8.51 -16.52
C ARG A 16 -4.70 -8.57 -15.95
N HIS A 17 -5.15 -9.76 -15.57
CA HIS A 17 -6.49 -9.92 -14.99
C HIS A 17 -6.67 -9.17 -13.66
N TYR A 18 -5.63 -9.15 -12.82
CA TYR A 18 -5.63 -8.36 -11.58
C TYR A 18 -5.70 -6.86 -11.86
N LEU A 19 -4.87 -6.35 -12.75
CA LEU A 19 -4.78 -4.92 -13.09
C LEU A 19 -6.07 -4.40 -13.71
N GLU A 20 -6.67 -5.17 -14.64
CA GLU A 20 -7.95 -4.81 -15.26
C GLU A 20 -9.09 -4.74 -14.22
N ARG A 21 -9.18 -5.71 -13.33
CA ARG A 21 -10.25 -5.78 -12.31
C ARG A 21 -10.07 -4.82 -11.14
N ARG A 22 -8.90 -4.28 -10.94
CA ARG A 22 -8.57 -3.38 -9.82
C ARG A 22 -8.22 -1.97 -10.27
N ARG A 23 -8.48 -1.63 -11.53
CA ARG A 23 -8.13 -0.33 -12.10
C ARG A 23 -8.64 0.84 -11.26
N PHE A 24 -9.92 0.82 -10.85
CA PHE A 24 -10.50 1.86 -9.99
C PHE A 24 -9.70 2.07 -8.69
N ASN A 25 -9.24 0.96 -8.10
CA ASN A 25 -8.48 1.00 -6.85
C ASN A 25 -7.06 1.54 -7.06
N ILE A 26 -6.44 1.17 -8.17
CA ILE A 26 -5.12 1.69 -8.57
C ILE A 26 -5.22 3.21 -8.79
N ASP A 27 -6.22 3.69 -9.53
CA ASP A 27 -6.41 5.11 -9.81
C ASP A 27 -6.62 5.92 -8.50
N ILE A 28 -7.43 5.42 -7.56
CA ILE A 28 -7.61 6.03 -6.24
C ILE A 28 -6.30 6.11 -5.46
N ARG A 29 -5.48 5.04 -5.47
CA ARG A 29 -4.16 5.01 -4.82
C ARG A 29 -3.22 6.04 -5.41
N VAL A 30 -3.11 6.08 -6.74
CA VAL A 30 -2.25 7.01 -7.47
C VAL A 30 -2.59 8.46 -7.10
N GLU A 31 -3.86 8.83 -7.20
CA GLU A 31 -4.33 10.19 -6.87
C GLU A 31 -4.09 10.55 -5.41
N THR A 32 -4.30 9.59 -4.48
CA THR A 32 -4.05 9.82 -3.06
C THR A 32 -2.57 10.00 -2.77
N VAL A 33 -1.70 9.18 -3.37
CA VAL A 33 -0.24 9.32 -3.25
C VAL A 33 0.21 10.68 -3.78
N GLN A 34 -0.24 11.08 -4.97
CA GLN A 34 0.09 12.39 -5.56
C GLN A 34 -0.37 13.55 -4.68
N TYR A 35 -1.58 13.45 -4.12
CA TYR A 35 -2.10 14.45 -3.20
C TYR A 35 -1.27 14.55 -1.91
N PHE A 36 -0.93 13.43 -1.28
CA PHE A 36 -0.10 13.42 -0.06
C PHE A 36 1.30 13.97 -0.29
N LEU A 37 1.82 13.84 -1.51
CA LEU A 37 3.18 14.30 -1.87
C LEU A 37 3.24 15.71 -2.48
N ARG A 38 2.11 16.40 -2.65
CA ARG A 38 1.99 17.65 -3.42
C ARG A 38 2.96 18.78 -3.04
N ASN A 39 3.40 18.84 -1.77
CA ASN A 39 4.27 19.88 -1.25
C ASN A 39 5.46 19.28 -0.48
N ARG A 40 5.96 18.12 -0.92
CA ARG A 40 7.03 17.39 -0.22
C ARG A 40 8.20 17.12 -1.15
N GLU A 41 9.38 17.28 -0.61
CA GLU A 41 10.61 16.95 -1.30
C GLU A 41 11.08 15.55 -0.92
N PHE A 42 11.52 14.80 -1.91
CA PHE A 42 12.08 13.46 -1.77
C PHE A 42 12.87 13.11 -3.02
N ASN A 43 13.94 12.35 -2.88
CA ASN A 43 14.82 11.95 -3.98
C ASN A 43 14.97 10.43 -4.10
N LYS A 44 15.12 9.72 -3.00
CA LYS A 44 15.25 8.26 -2.99
C LYS A 44 13.92 7.62 -2.57
N ILE A 45 13.30 6.90 -3.49
CA ILE A 45 11.98 6.27 -3.34
C ILE A 45 12.15 4.76 -3.28
N LEU A 46 11.49 4.11 -2.32
CA LEU A 46 11.30 2.67 -2.30
C LEU A 46 9.79 2.35 -2.43
N ASP A 47 9.43 1.55 -3.40
CA ASP A 47 8.06 1.03 -3.56
C ASP A 47 8.04 -0.46 -3.21
N VAL A 48 7.44 -0.80 -2.07
CA VAL A 48 7.42 -2.14 -1.48
C VAL A 48 6.14 -2.87 -1.87
N GLY A 49 6.27 -3.96 -2.62
CA GLY A 49 5.14 -4.62 -3.27
C GLY A 49 4.58 -3.73 -4.37
N CYS A 50 5.47 -3.24 -5.22
CA CYS A 50 5.19 -2.18 -6.19
C CYS A 50 4.15 -2.56 -7.25
N GLY A 51 3.89 -3.86 -7.44
CA GLY A 51 3.04 -4.35 -8.52
C GLY A 51 3.52 -3.83 -9.88
N ASP A 52 2.65 -3.16 -10.60
CA ASP A 52 2.93 -2.59 -11.92
C ASP A 52 3.58 -1.19 -11.88
N GLY A 53 4.01 -0.72 -10.71
CA GLY A 53 4.66 0.58 -10.52
C GLY A 53 3.76 1.81 -10.70
N SER A 54 2.45 1.63 -10.87
CA SER A 54 1.52 2.75 -11.16
C SER A 54 1.53 3.87 -10.11
N ALA A 55 1.87 3.56 -8.85
CA ALA A 55 1.90 4.56 -7.78
C ALA A 55 3.21 5.35 -7.72
N SER A 56 4.34 4.73 -8.11
CA SER A 56 5.68 5.30 -7.92
C SER A 56 6.34 5.80 -9.21
N ILE A 57 6.14 5.13 -10.34
CA ILE A 57 6.73 5.55 -11.62
C ILE A 57 6.36 6.98 -12.02
N PRO A 58 5.10 7.45 -11.84
CA PRO A 58 4.74 8.84 -12.14
C PRO A 58 5.45 9.89 -11.27
N LEU A 59 6.12 9.48 -10.19
CA LEU A 59 6.91 10.35 -9.32
C LEU A 59 8.33 10.57 -9.83
N LEU A 60 8.80 9.79 -10.82
CA LEU A 60 10.15 9.89 -11.38
C LEU A 60 10.39 11.23 -12.08
N ASN A 61 11.60 11.70 -11.94
CA ASN A 61 12.20 12.79 -12.72
C ASN A 61 13.73 12.58 -12.81
N ALA A 62 14.45 13.51 -13.38
CA ALA A 62 15.91 13.39 -13.57
C ALA A 62 16.71 13.31 -12.24
N GLN A 63 16.18 13.83 -11.13
CA GLN A 63 16.85 13.85 -9.82
C GLN A 63 16.47 12.69 -8.92
N ARG A 64 15.32 12.03 -9.16
CA ARG A 64 14.78 10.99 -8.29
C ARG A 64 15.24 9.61 -8.68
N LYS A 65 15.60 8.81 -7.69
CA LYS A 65 15.89 7.38 -7.82
C LYS A 65 14.77 6.54 -7.24
N LEU A 66 14.35 5.50 -7.96
CA LEU A 66 13.27 4.61 -7.58
C LEU A 66 13.77 3.17 -7.47
N THR A 67 13.55 2.56 -6.32
CA THR A 67 13.70 1.11 -6.14
C THR A 67 12.30 0.47 -6.15
N LEU A 68 12.05 -0.37 -7.15
CA LEU A 68 10.84 -1.19 -7.28
C LEU A 68 11.12 -2.56 -6.66
N LEU A 69 10.36 -2.97 -5.65
CA LEU A 69 10.51 -4.28 -5.03
C LEU A 69 9.20 -5.04 -5.06
N ASP A 70 9.19 -6.23 -5.66
CA ASP A 70 8.03 -7.12 -5.70
C ASP A 70 8.45 -8.60 -5.74
N LEU A 71 7.58 -9.48 -5.22
CA LEU A 71 7.74 -10.93 -5.31
C LEU A 71 7.45 -11.49 -6.72
N SER A 72 6.63 -10.79 -7.50
CA SER A 72 6.21 -11.18 -8.84
C SER A 72 7.14 -10.58 -9.89
N SER A 73 7.92 -11.42 -10.56
CA SER A 73 8.74 -11.00 -11.69
C SER A 73 7.90 -10.47 -12.86
N SER A 74 6.69 -11.03 -13.04
CA SER A 74 5.76 -10.58 -14.08
C SER A 74 5.25 -9.16 -13.81
N MET A 75 4.98 -8.80 -12.54
CA MET A 75 4.62 -7.43 -12.16
C MET A 75 5.80 -6.47 -12.38
N LEU A 76 7.01 -6.85 -11.95
CA LEU A 76 8.21 -6.04 -12.17
C LEU A 76 8.47 -5.79 -13.66
N SER A 77 8.34 -6.80 -14.51
CA SER A 77 8.50 -6.63 -15.97
C SER A 77 7.49 -5.63 -16.55
N ILE A 78 6.24 -5.63 -16.04
CA ILE A 78 5.25 -4.63 -16.44
C ILE A 78 5.66 -3.24 -15.93
N ALA A 79 6.12 -3.13 -14.69
CA ALA A 79 6.57 -1.87 -14.11
C ALA A 79 7.76 -1.31 -14.90
N GLU A 80 8.80 -2.11 -15.16
CA GLU A 80 9.97 -1.70 -15.94
C GLU A 80 9.59 -1.23 -17.35
N SER A 81 8.62 -1.88 -17.99
CA SER A 81 8.14 -1.48 -19.32
C SER A 81 7.45 -0.11 -19.36
N LYS A 82 7.01 0.41 -18.21
CA LYS A 82 6.39 1.73 -18.08
C LYS A 82 7.39 2.85 -17.74
N VAL A 83 8.63 2.49 -17.40
CA VAL A 83 9.66 3.48 -17.09
C VAL A 83 10.06 4.20 -18.37
N PRO A 84 10.04 5.55 -18.41
CA PRO A 84 10.53 6.30 -19.56
C PRO A 84 12.00 5.95 -19.85
N PRO A 85 12.39 5.67 -21.09
CA PRO A 85 13.78 5.27 -21.42
C PRO A 85 14.83 6.25 -20.90
N ALA A 86 14.54 7.56 -20.92
CA ALA A 86 15.45 8.60 -20.42
C ALA A 86 15.66 8.55 -18.89
N LEU A 87 14.85 7.80 -18.14
CA LEU A 87 14.90 7.66 -16.68
C LEU A 87 15.26 6.22 -16.24
N ALA A 88 15.59 5.34 -17.18
CA ALA A 88 15.87 3.93 -16.89
C ALA A 88 17.02 3.75 -15.89
N ASP A 89 18.08 4.56 -15.99
CA ASP A 89 19.23 4.53 -15.07
C ASP A 89 18.90 4.98 -13.65
N ASN A 90 17.74 5.58 -13.45
CA ASN A 90 17.25 6.01 -12.13
C ASN A 90 16.36 4.94 -11.45
N VAL A 91 16.12 3.80 -12.10
CA VAL A 91 15.23 2.76 -11.58
C VAL A 91 16.00 1.47 -11.34
N GLN A 92 15.81 0.90 -10.16
CA GLN A 92 16.29 -0.43 -9.79
C GLN A 92 15.10 -1.34 -9.48
N ALA A 93 15.00 -2.49 -10.16
CA ALA A 93 14.00 -3.51 -9.86
C ALA A 93 14.64 -4.66 -9.06
N ILE A 94 13.95 -5.07 -7.98
CA ILE A 94 14.39 -6.14 -7.06
C ILE A 94 13.27 -7.18 -6.94
N ASN A 95 13.51 -8.38 -7.48
CA ASN A 95 12.56 -9.48 -7.36
C ASN A 95 12.88 -10.35 -6.12
N GLN A 96 12.44 -9.89 -4.95
CA GLN A 96 12.68 -10.56 -3.67
C GLN A 96 11.52 -10.36 -2.70
N ASP A 97 11.48 -11.17 -1.64
CA ASP A 97 10.66 -10.90 -0.47
C ASP A 97 11.21 -9.69 0.29
N PHE A 98 10.33 -8.73 0.62
CA PHE A 98 10.74 -7.50 1.30
C PHE A 98 11.46 -7.76 2.62
N LEU A 99 10.99 -8.74 3.42
CA LEU A 99 11.59 -9.01 4.74
C LEU A 99 13.00 -9.57 4.64
N THR A 100 13.34 -10.27 3.56
CA THR A 100 14.68 -10.87 3.34
C THR A 100 15.58 -10.03 2.42
N ALA A 101 15.01 -9.08 1.67
CA ALA A 101 15.79 -8.22 0.76
C ALA A 101 16.85 -7.41 1.55
N ASN A 102 18.09 -7.41 1.04
CA ASN A 102 19.17 -6.59 1.60
C ASN A 102 19.09 -5.19 0.99
N LEU A 103 18.63 -4.22 1.79
CA LEU A 103 18.47 -2.81 1.43
C LEU A 103 19.28 -1.95 2.38
N GLU A 104 19.81 -0.83 1.86
CA GLU A 104 20.61 0.11 2.64
C GLU A 104 19.75 0.80 3.71
N LEU A 105 20.21 0.73 4.96
CA LEU A 105 19.52 1.37 6.10
C LEU A 105 19.57 2.90 5.99
N ARG A 106 18.50 3.56 6.45
CA ARG A 106 18.38 5.03 6.50
C ARG A 106 18.69 5.73 5.17
N SER A 107 18.31 5.09 4.06
CA SER A 107 18.66 5.60 2.72
C SER A 107 17.48 6.16 1.93
N PHE A 108 16.24 5.90 2.33
CA PHE A 108 15.05 6.30 1.57
C PHE A 108 14.35 7.50 2.17
N ASP A 109 14.04 8.51 1.34
CA ASP A 109 13.26 9.69 1.74
C ASP A 109 11.76 9.43 1.69
N LEU A 110 11.33 8.54 0.80
CA LEU A 110 9.94 8.12 0.62
C LEU A 110 9.87 6.61 0.52
N ILE A 111 9.04 5.99 1.36
CA ILE A 111 8.68 4.58 1.22
C ILE A 111 7.18 4.47 0.96
N ILE A 112 6.82 3.81 -0.14
CA ILE A 112 5.44 3.51 -0.52
C ILE A 112 5.20 2.02 -0.30
N CYS A 113 4.10 1.66 0.38
CA CYS A 113 3.73 0.26 0.63
C CYS A 113 2.20 0.13 0.56
N LEU A 114 1.68 -0.18 -0.63
CA LEU A 114 0.25 -0.21 -0.91
C LEU A 114 -0.26 -1.64 -1.14
N GLY A 115 -1.10 -2.10 -0.21
CA GLY A 115 -1.78 -3.40 -0.33
C GLY A 115 -0.94 -4.61 0.11
N LEU A 116 0.30 -4.44 0.58
CA LEU A 116 1.17 -5.54 1.01
C LEU A 116 0.74 -6.17 2.34
N LEU A 117 0.32 -5.35 3.33
CA LEU A 117 0.12 -5.83 4.71
C LEU A 117 -0.89 -6.97 4.86
N ALA A 118 -1.88 -7.06 3.97
CA ALA A 118 -2.84 -8.17 3.96
C ALA A 118 -2.18 -9.53 3.58
N HIS A 119 -1.02 -9.48 2.95
CA HIS A 119 -0.34 -10.63 2.35
C HIS A 119 0.86 -11.15 3.17
N VAL A 120 1.24 -10.45 4.24
CA VAL A 120 2.36 -10.85 5.10
C VAL A 120 1.87 -11.51 6.39
N ASP A 121 2.73 -12.31 7.03
CA ASP A 121 2.41 -12.94 8.31
C ASP A 121 2.56 -11.97 9.48
N SER A 122 3.54 -11.07 9.42
CA SER A 122 3.82 -10.08 10.46
C SER A 122 3.83 -8.65 9.90
N PRO A 123 2.69 -7.92 9.97
CA PRO A 123 2.65 -6.49 9.66
C PRO A 123 3.67 -5.68 10.46
N LYS A 124 3.89 -6.06 11.74
CA LYS A 124 4.88 -5.40 12.59
C LYS A 124 6.29 -5.51 12.02
N ALA A 125 6.71 -6.70 11.58
CA ALA A 125 8.04 -6.88 10.98
C ALA A 125 8.24 -6.02 9.72
N VAL A 126 7.20 -5.86 8.90
CA VAL A 126 7.23 -4.98 7.72
C VAL A 126 7.41 -3.52 8.14
N ILE A 127 6.63 -3.06 9.13
CA ILE A 127 6.69 -1.67 9.62
C ILE A 127 8.05 -1.38 10.28
N ASP A 128 8.56 -2.29 11.12
CA ASP A 128 9.87 -2.16 11.75
C ASP A 128 10.98 -2.05 10.69
N LYS A 129 10.93 -2.86 9.64
CA LYS A 129 11.92 -2.79 8.54
C LYS A 129 11.78 -1.51 7.74
N ILE A 130 10.57 -1.05 7.43
CA ILE A 130 10.32 0.25 6.78
C ILE A 130 10.98 1.37 7.59
N ALA A 131 10.77 1.41 8.91
CA ALA A 131 11.34 2.43 9.78
C ALA A 131 12.88 2.40 9.80
N GLN A 132 13.50 1.22 9.73
CA GLN A 132 14.97 1.08 9.66
C GLN A 132 15.56 1.59 8.33
N LEU A 133 14.81 1.48 7.23
CA LEU A 133 15.23 1.89 5.89
C LEU A 133 15.04 3.40 5.65
N LEU A 134 14.15 4.03 6.43
CA LEU A 134 13.76 5.42 6.25
C LEU A 134 14.83 6.37 6.76
N CYS A 135 15.14 7.43 6.01
CA CYS A 135 15.94 8.57 6.47
C CYS A 135 15.29 9.27 7.67
N PRO A 136 16.05 10.03 8.50
CA PRO A 136 15.50 10.71 9.68
C PRO A 136 14.29 11.62 9.39
N ASN A 137 14.26 12.27 8.22
CA ASN A 137 13.15 13.13 7.77
C ASN A 137 12.28 12.46 6.70
N GLY A 138 12.45 11.18 6.48
CA GLY A 138 11.73 10.44 5.47
C GLY A 138 10.26 10.25 5.85
N ILE A 139 9.44 9.95 4.85
CA ILE A 139 7.99 9.78 4.97
C ILE A 139 7.54 8.43 4.44
N VAL A 140 6.43 7.93 4.96
CA VAL A 140 5.86 6.64 4.55
C VAL A 140 4.43 6.84 4.08
N ILE A 141 4.11 6.28 2.90
CA ILE A 141 2.73 6.10 2.47
C ILE A 141 2.39 4.61 2.57
N MET A 142 1.43 4.28 3.43
CA MET A 142 1.02 2.91 3.74
C MET A 142 -0.45 2.72 3.41
N GLN A 143 -0.83 1.51 2.95
CA GLN A 143 -2.23 1.13 2.86
C GLN A 143 -2.51 -0.13 3.68
N SER A 144 -3.64 -0.11 4.38
CA SER A 144 -4.20 -1.30 5.03
C SER A 144 -5.73 -1.34 4.93
N THR A 145 -6.31 -2.53 5.14
CA THR A 145 -7.75 -2.71 5.30
C THR A 145 -8.09 -2.75 6.77
N ASP A 146 -8.94 -1.83 7.27
CA ASP A 146 -9.37 -1.75 8.66
C ASP A 146 -10.36 -2.89 8.98
N ALA A 147 -9.97 -3.76 9.90
CA ALA A 147 -10.78 -4.92 10.32
C ALA A 147 -11.92 -4.58 11.29
N ARG A 148 -12.04 -3.34 11.78
CA ARG A 148 -13.03 -2.96 12.83
C ARG A 148 -14.45 -2.82 12.32
N GLY A 149 -14.67 -2.51 11.05
CA GLY A 149 -16.01 -2.25 10.53
C GLY A 149 -16.95 -3.45 10.69
N PHE A 150 -18.22 -3.21 11.05
CA PHE A 150 -19.25 -4.26 11.15
C PHE A 150 -19.31 -5.13 9.89
N LEU A 151 -19.24 -4.52 8.72
CA LEU A 151 -19.22 -5.21 7.43
C LEU A 151 -17.91 -6.00 7.19
N SER A 152 -16.78 -5.52 7.75
CA SER A 152 -15.54 -6.29 7.76
C SER A 152 -15.67 -7.54 8.61
N ARG A 153 -16.31 -7.47 9.77
CA ARG A 153 -16.56 -8.62 10.66
C ARG A 153 -17.47 -9.66 10.00
N LEU A 154 -18.53 -9.25 9.31
CA LEU A 154 -19.38 -10.16 8.53
C LEU A 154 -18.59 -10.83 7.39
N GLY A 155 -17.77 -10.07 6.68
CA GLY A 155 -16.89 -10.60 5.64
C GLY A 155 -15.84 -11.58 6.18
N VAL A 156 -15.30 -11.33 7.37
CA VAL A 156 -14.39 -12.26 8.09
C VAL A 156 -15.12 -13.54 8.47
N SER A 157 -16.32 -13.46 9.01
CA SER A 157 -17.11 -14.64 9.38
C SER A 157 -17.46 -15.49 8.15
N TYR A 158 -17.89 -14.87 7.05
CA TYR A 158 -18.13 -15.55 5.79
C TYR A 158 -16.88 -16.25 5.24
N ARG A 159 -15.73 -15.57 5.29
CA ARG A 159 -14.45 -16.14 4.86
C ARG A 159 -14.00 -17.31 5.73
N ARG A 160 -14.18 -17.24 7.06
CA ARG A 160 -13.91 -18.36 7.97
C ARG A 160 -14.73 -19.60 7.60
N VAL A 161 -16.00 -19.42 7.25
CA VAL A 161 -16.84 -20.52 6.77
C VAL A 161 -16.30 -21.09 5.45
N LEU A 162 -15.85 -20.26 4.52
CA LEU A 162 -15.23 -20.74 3.26
C LEU A 162 -13.88 -21.43 3.49
N GLU A 163 -13.10 -20.98 4.47
CA GLU A 163 -11.85 -21.63 4.89
C GLU A 163 -12.12 -23.03 5.46
N THR A 164 -13.10 -23.17 6.36
CA THR A 164 -13.48 -24.50 6.93
C THR A 164 -14.03 -25.45 5.87
N LEU A 165 -14.63 -24.93 4.79
CA LEU A 165 -15.10 -25.72 3.63
C LEU A 165 -13.99 -25.99 2.61
N GLY A 166 -12.74 -25.64 2.87
CA GLY A 166 -11.60 -25.85 1.96
C GLY A 166 -11.68 -25.04 0.65
N ARG A 167 -12.59 -24.05 0.58
CA ARG A 167 -12.81 -23.24 -0.63
C ARG A 167 -11.91 -22.00 -0.71
N MET A 168 -11.14 -21.69 0.36
CA MET A 168 -10.13 -20.63 0.37
C MET A 168 -8.76 -21.22 0.69
N LYS A 169 -7.82 -21.04 -0.22
CA LYS A 169 -6.42 -21.49 -0.08
C LYS A 169 -5.52 -20.48 0.63
N TYR A 170 -6.02 -19.27 0.91
CA TYR A 170 -5.18 -18.15 1.32
C TYR A 170 -5.79 -17.37 2.49
N ARG A 171 -5.00 -17.15 3.56
CA ARG A 171 -5.39 -16.42 4.76
C ARG A 171 -4.81 -15.00 4.76
N TYR A 172 -5.69 -14.00 4.69
CA TYR A 172 -5.30 -12.59 4.83
C TYR A 172 -4.99 -12.25 6.29
N THR A 173 -3.94 -11.45 6.48
CA THR A 173 -3.65 -10.86 7.78
C THR A 173 -4.53 -9.63 7.99
N LEU A 174 -5.24 -9.59 9.12
CA LEU A 174 -6.17 -8.52 9.45
C LEU A 174 -5.53 -7.61 10.49
N THR A 175 -5.54 -6.31 10.22
CA THR A 175 -5.10 -5.27 11.15
C THR A 175 -6.20 -4.22 11.30
N THR A 176 -6.19 -3.50 12.41
CA THR A 176 -7.04 -2.32 12.58
C THR A 176 -6.24 -1.06 12.28
N ALA A 177 -6.93 0.02 11.89
CA ALA A 177 -6.29 1.30 11.63
C ALA A 177 -5.47 1.79 12.84
N ASN A 178 -5.99 1.61 14.08
CA ASN A 178 -5.28 2.02 15.28
C ASN A 178 -3.99 1.21 15.49
N GLN A 179 -4.02 -0.12 15.27
CA GLN A 179 -2.81 -0.94 15.38
C GLN A 179 -1.72 -0.48 14.40
N ILE A 180 -2.10 -0.08 13.17
CA ILE A 180 -1.14 0.47 12.22
C ILE A 180 -0.54 1.76 12.74
N VAL A 181 -1.38 2.70 13.23
CA VAL A 181 -0.92 3.98 13.78
C VAL A 181 -0.01 3.75 15.01
N GLU A 182 -0.39 2.86 15.92
CA GLU A 182 0.41 2.50 17.10
C GLU A 182 1.77 1.90 16.72
N MET A 183 1.81 0.97 15.75
CA MET A 183 3.07 0.37 15.29
C MET A 183 4.02 1.42 14.71
N PHE A 184 3.52 2.37 13.90
CA PHE A 184 4.34 3.47 13.39
C PHE A 184 4.76 4.46 14.49
N ALA A 185 3.89 4.75 15.46
CA ALA A 185 4.22 5.60 16.60
C ALA A 185 5.38 5.03 17.43
N HIS A 186 5.42 3.71 17.65
CA HIS A 186 6.56 3.04 18.31
C HIS A 186 7.87 3.16 17.52
N CYS A 187 7.79 3.43 16.22
CA CYS A 187 8.96 3.69 15.37
C CYS A 187 9.29 5.20 15.25
N GLY A 188 8.63 6.07 16.02
CA GLY A 188 8.86 7.51 15.96
C GLY A 188 8.17 8.23 14.78
N LEU A 189 7.17 7.61 14.17
CA LEU A 189 6.43 8.14 13.04
C LEU A 189 4.97 8.42 13.42
N GLY A 190 4.53 9.67 13.23
CA GLY A 190 3.16 10.10 13.51
C GLY A 190 2.29 10.10 12.25
N LEU A 191 0.99 9.87 12.42
CA LEU A 191 0.01 10.01 11.35
C LEU A 191 -0.17 11.48 11.00
N ALA A 192 0.16 11.84 9.75
CA ALA A 192 -0.02 13.20 9.23
C ALA A 192 -1.33 13.35 8.46
N GLU A 193 -1.64 12.41 7.56
CA GLU A 193 -2.85 12.43 6.76
C GLU A 193 -3.41 11.00 6.61
N ILE A 194 -4.72 10.88 6.41
CA ILE A 194 -5.39 9.61 6.10
C ILE A 194 -6.50 9.83 5.09
N TYR A 195 -6.59 8.95 4.10
CA TYR A 195 -7.73 8.84 3.21
C TYR A 195 -8.42 7.49 3.42
N ARG A 196 -9.73 7.50 3.64
CA ARG A 196 -10.54 6.31 3.92
C ARG A 196 -11.64 6.15 2.90
N TYR A 197 -11.78 4.96 2.33
CA TYR A 197 -12.82 4.64 1.38
C TYR A 197 -13.27 3.18 1.46
N SER A 198 -14.35 2.85 0.81
CA SER A 198 -14.88 1.49 0.71
C SER A 198 -15.72 1.33 -0.55
N LEU A 199 -15.73 0.12 -1.11
CA LEU A 199 -16.81 -0.29 -2.00
C LEU A 199 -18.00 -0.79 -1.18
N LEU A 200 -19.17 -0.82 -1.80
CA LEU A 200 -20.32 -1.54 -1.28
C LEU A 200 -19.94 -2.99 -0.97
N PRO A 201 -20.39 -3.54 0.18
CA PRO A 201 -20.00 -4.88 0.63
C PRO A 201 -20.77 -5.99 -0.11
N LEU A 202 -21.03 -5.81 -1.39
CA LEU A 202 -21.71 -6.79 -2.24
C LEU A 202 -20.68 -7.70 -2.91
N PRO A 203 -20.71 -9.02 -2.65
CA PRO A 203 -19.81 -9.95 -3.32
C PRO A 203 -19.96 -9.87 -4.84
N GLY A 204 -18.82 -9.75 -5.53
CA GLY A 204 -18.80 -9.73 -7.00
C GLY A 204 -19.23 -8.42 -7.66
N ILE A 205 -19.40 -7.33 -6.88
CA ILE A 205 -19.74 -6.00 -7.42
C ILE A 205 -18.73 -5.55 -8.48
N ASP A 206 -17.46 -5.89 -8.32
CA ASP A 206 -16.36 -5.65 -9.24
C ASP A 206 -16.45 -6.44 -10.56
N ARG A 207 -17.38 -7.42 -10.65
CA ARG A 207 -17.68 -8.18 -11.87
C ARG A 207 -18.88 -7.63 -12.64
N ILE A 208 -19.77 -6.93 -11.94
CA ILE A 208 -21.04 -6.44 -12.48
C ILE A 208 -20.88 -5.02 -13.03
N PHE A 209 -20.12 -4.18 -12.32
CA PHE A 209 -19.93 -2.77 -12.68
C PHE A 209 -18.61 -2.52 -13.37
N SER A 210 -18.59 -1.57 -14.30
CA SER A 210 -17.36 -1.12 -14.94
C SER A 210 -16.41 -0.46 -13.91
N GLN A 211 -15.11 -0.52 -14.16
CA GLN A 211 -14.10 0.10 -13.29
C GLN A 211 -14.34 1.61 -13.11
N ARG A 212 -14.82 2.27 -14.17
CA ARG A 212 -15.19 3.70 -14.13
C ARG A 212 -16.40 3.95 -13.20
N ALA A 213 -17.42 3.09 -13.23
CA ALA A 213 -18.57 3.20 -12.34
C ALA A 213 -18.18 2.98 -10.87
N LEU A 214 -17.30 2.00 -10.60
CA LEU A 214 -16.77 1.74 -9.26
C LEU A 214 -15.95 2.93 -8.73
N TYR A 215 -15.11 3.51 -9.58
CA TYR A 215 -14.36 4.73 -9.26
C TYR A 215 -15.30 5.88 -8.91
N SER A 216 -16.28 6.17 -9.78
CA SER A 216 -17.26 7.25 -9.56
C SER A 216 -18.06 7.03 -8.28
N TYR A 217 -18.45 5.78 -7.98
CA TYR A 217 -19.12 5.45 -6.73
C TYR A 217 -18.26 5.79 -5.51
N VAL A 218 -16.98 5.40 -5.51
CA VAL A 218 -16.10 5.72 -4.38
C VAL A 218 -15.94 7.22 -4.19
N ARG A 219 -15.81 7.97 -5.29
CA ARG A 219 -15.72 9.44 -5.25
C ARG A 219 -17.01 10.08 -4.75
N PHE A 220 -18.16 9.56 -5.15
CA PHE A 220 -19.47 10.03 -4.65
C PHE A 220 -19.66 9.68 -3.17
N ALA A 221 -19.27 8.48 -2.72
CA ALA A 221 -19.52 8.01 -1.36
C ALA A 221 -18.51 8.53 -0.33
N HIS A 222 -17.25 8.77 -0.72
CA HIS A 222 -16.15 9.07 0.20
C HIS A 222 -15.35 10.33 -0.16
N GLY A 223 -15.60 10.93 -1.31
CA GLY A 223 -14.83 12.08 -1.80
C GLY A 223 -13.43 11.69 -2.29
N SER A 224 -12.56 12.68 -2.32
CA SER A 224 -11.13 12.57 -2.66
C SER A 224 -10.26 12.79 -1.42
N ALA A 225 -8.95 12.57 -1.52
CA ALA A 225 -8.04 12.77 -0.38
C ALA A 225 -8.14 14.17 0.25
N PRO A 226 -8.24 15.30 -0.51
CA PRO A 226 -8.42 16.62 0.09
C PRO A 226 -9.78 16.84 0.74
N ASN A 227 -10.81 16.12 0.33
CA ASN A 227 -12.20 16.29 0.79
C ASN A 227 -12.81 14.94 1.15
N ASN A 228 -12.16 14.21 2.08
CA ASN A 228 -12.61 12.89 2.50
C ASN A 228 -13.74 12.99 3.51
N TYR A 229 -14.87 12.39 3.20
CA TYR A 229 -16.02 12.27 4.08
C TYR A 229 -16.48 10.81 4.22
N ASN A 230 -17.46 10.52 5.07
CA ASN A 230 -17.91 9.16 5.43
C ASN A 230 -16.75 8.25 5.87
N THR A 231 -15.76 8.82 6.53
CA THR A 231 -14.50 8.13 6.88
C THR A 231 -14.71 6.94 7.81
N TRP A 232 -15.73 6.95 8.64
CA TRP A 232 -16.02 5.87 9.57
C TRP A 232 -16.55 4.59 8.89
N HIS A 233 -17.11 4.69 7.68
CA HIS A 233 -17.50 3.55 6.84
C HIS A 233 -16.36 3.05 5.93
N GLY A 234 -15.30 3.83 5.75
CA GLY A 234 -14.17 3.47 4.91
C GLY A 234 -13.29 2.42 5.56
N LYS A 235 -13.19 1.23 4.95
CA LYS A 235 -12.31 0.14 5.42
C LYS A 235 -10.94 0.14 4.76
N GLU A 236 -10.82 0.64 3.55
CA GLU A 236 -9.52 0.85 2.93
C GLU A 236 -8.95 2.17 3.42
N CYS A 237 -7.77 2.12 4.01
CA CYS A 237 -7.11 3.28 4.59
C CYS A 237 -5.75 3.48 3.92
N ILE A 238 -5.52 4.66 3.36
CA ILE A 238 -4.21 5.09 2.89
C ILE A 238 -3.72 6.16 3.86
N TYR A 239 -2.57 5.94 4.45
CA TYR A 239 -1.97 6.77 5.49
C TYR A 239 -0.74 7.46 4.94
N LEU A 240 -0.49 8.68 5.42
CA LEU A 240 0.80 9.35 5.35
C LEU A 240 1.37 9.45 6.76
N PHE A 241 2.53 8.86 6.98
CA PHE A 241 3.30 8.97 8.22
C PHE A 241 4.52 9.86 8.00
N THR A 242 4.80 10.70 8.99
CA THR A 242 5.97 11.58 9.04
C THR A 242 6.68 11.44 10.40
N PRO A 243 7.97 11.77 10.51
CA PRO A 243 8.65 11.79 11.80
C PRO A 243 7.89 12.64 12.81
N THR A 244 7.68 12.10 14.01
CA THR A 244 7.23 12.91 15.14
C THR A 244 8.40 13.80 15.55
N ARG A 245 8.24 15.12 15.49
CA ARG A 245 9.26 16.03 16.09
C ARG A 245 9.46 15.59 17.54
N PRO A 246 10.70 15.42 18.01
CA PRO A 246 10.91 15.28 19.45
C PRO A 246 10.22 16.48 20.11
N ALA A 247 9.42 16.23 21.16
CA ALA A 247 8.87 17.30 21.96
C ALA A 247 10.06 18.20 22.30
N GLN A 248 10.00 19.47 21.87
CA GLN A 248 10.99 20.46 22.35
C GLN A 248 10.90 20.38 23.86
N SER A 249 12.00 19.95 24.50
CA SER A 249 12.13 20.07 25.95
C SER A 249 11.82 21.52 26.25
N ALA A 250 10.77 21.75 27.02
CA ALA A 250 10.50 23.04 27.61
C ALA A 250 11.62 23.26 28.65
N ASP A 251 12.78 23.69 28.19
CA ASP A 251 13.81 24.26 29.04
C ASP A 251 13.34 25.69 29.36
N ASN A 252 12.72 25.78 30.54
CA ASN A 252 12.61 27.02 31.29
C ASN A 252 13.88 27.25 32.12
#